data_752aeb7bfe4da64431ea4b6527ff55ba
#
_entry.id   752aeb7bfe4da64431ea4b6527ff55ba
#
_cell.length_a   1.000
_cell.length_b   1.000
_cell.length_c   1.000
_cell.angle_alpha   90.00
_cell.angle_beta   90.00
_cell.angle_gamma   90.00
#
_symmetry.space_group_name_H-M   'P 1'
#
loop_
_entity.id
_entity.type
_entity.pdbx_description
1 polymer ?
#
loop_
_entity_poly.entity_id
_entity_poly.type
_entity_poly.pdbx_seq_one_letter_code
_entity_poly.pdbx_strand_id
1 'polypeptide(L)'
;KAEGSELSQTLGQLKMQAEDGKMRETDVADTETLLRIIQSIPSPKAEPFKQWLAKVGYERMQEIADPEQSLDRARENWQKLGRSEKWIQQRMSGQETRNKLTGYWKQNGVEKSDEFAFLTNIIHEEWTGLTVKRHKDLKGLKAQNLRDHMSEAELIFTALAELSTRQIAETEKAKGVRQNAVAGKKGGKIAKDARLALEQKTKQKVITPENFLPPSKEKKRIDKNQ
;
A
#
# COMPACT_ATOMS: atom_id res chain seq x y z
N LYS A 1 -25.25 25.24 18.32
CA LYS A 1 -24.25 26.35 18.19
C LYS A 1 -22.93 26.11 18.95
N ALA A 2 -22.82 25.10 19.81
CA ALA A 2 -21.59 24.87 20.60
C ALA A 2 -20.55 23.91 19.94
N GLU A 3 -20.95 23.08 18.99
CA GLU A 3 -20.04 22.12 18.30
C GLU A 3 -19.46 22.67 16.99
N GLY A 4 -19.84 23.86 16.55
CA GLY A 4 -19.46 24.39 15.23
C GLY A 4 -18.08 25.06 15.15
N SER A 5 -17.45 25.39 16.28
CA SER A 5 -16.25 26.24 16.25
C SER A 5 -14.94 25.51 15.90
N GLU A 6 -14.83 24.21 16.16
CA GLU A 6 -13.61 23.46 15.84
C GLU A 6 -13.58 22.94 14.38
N LEU A 7 -14.75 22.71 13.78
CA LEU A 7 -14.85 22.25 12.39
C LEU A 7 -14.44 23.33 11.37
N SER A 8 -14.63 24.61 11.71
CA SER A 8 -14.26 25.71 10.81
C SER A 8 -12.74 25.87 10.62
N GLN A 9 -11.93 25.37 11.54
CA GLN A 9 -10.45 25.44 11.46
C GLN A 9 -9.85 24.37 10.53
N THR A 10 -10.62 23.34 10.19
CA THR A 10 -10.17 22.22 9.34
C THR A 10 -10.74 22.28 7.92
N LEU A 11 -11.55 23.28 7.61
CA LEU A 11 -12.07 23.54 6.27
C LEU A 11 -11.13 24.48 5.53
N GLY A 12 -10.72 24.08 4.34
CA GLY A 12 -9.94 24.90 3.41
C GLY A 12 -10.76 25.29 2.19
N GLN A 13 -10.28 26.28 1.44
CA GLN A 13 -10.84 26.63 0.13
C GLN A 13 -9.82 26.46 -0.96
N LEU A 14 -10.20 25.77 -2.04
CA LEU A 14 -9.39 25.60 -3.23
C LEU A 14 -10.17 26.05 -4.47
N LYS A 15 -9.46 26.65 -5.43
CA LYS A 15 -10.03 26.91 -6.75
C LYS A 15 -10.05 25.61 -7.55
N MET A 16 -11.23 25.08 -7.78
CA MET A 16 -11.46 23.86 -8.56
C MET A 16 -12.21 24.15 -9.84
N GLN A 17 -11.91 23.39 -10.89
CA GLN A 17 -12.63 23.50 -12.14
C GLN A 17 -13.99 22.82 -12.03
N ALA A 18 -15.06 23.57 -12.24
CA ALA A 18 -16.42 23.07 -12.29
C ALA A 18 -16.72 22.38 -13.64
N GLU A 19 -17.85 21.67 -13.73
CA GLU A 19 -18.27 20.98 -14.95
C GLU A 19 -18.41 21.90 -16.17
N ASP A 20 -18.71 23.19 -15.95
CA ASP A 20 -18.80 24.22 -16.98
C ASP A 20 -17.43 24.81 -17.40
N GLY A 21 -16.32 24.24 -16.90
CA GLY A 21 -14.95 24.65 -17.20
C GLY A 21 -14.45 25.87 -16.43
N LYS A 22 -15.30 26.54 -15.63
CA LYS A 22 -14.90 27.72 -14.85
C LYS A 22 -14.26 27.34 -13.53
N MET A 23 -13.27 28.11 -13.11
CA MET A 23 -12.64 27.97 -11.79
C MET A 23 -13.54 28.59 -10.71
N ARG A 24 -13.89 27.81 -9.70
CA ARG A 24 -14.70 28.25 -8.55
C ARG A 24 -14.00 27.95 -7.25
N GLU A 25 -14.14 28.82 -6.29
CA GLU A 25 -13.74 28.52 -4.91
C GLU A 25 -14.66 27.44 -4.35
N THR A 26 -14.09 26.36 -3.88
CA THR A 26 -14.80 25.18 -3.38
C THR A 26 -14.26 24.84 -2.01
N ASP A 27 -15.15 24.66 -1.05
CA ASP A 27 -14.77 24.21 0.29
C ASP A 27 -14.23 22.78 0.22
N VAL A 28 -13.11 22.54 0.85
CA VAL A 28 -12.43 21.25 0.92
C VAL A 28 -12.12 20.90 2.36
N ALA A 29 -12.12 19.60 2.64
CA ALA A 29 -11.75 19.07 3.93
C ALA A 29 -10.98 17.76 3.74
N ASP A 30 -10.20 17.36 4.74
CA ASP A 30 -9.64 16.02 4.78
C ASP A 30 -10.74 14.97 5.05
N THR A 31 -10.38 13.71 4.89
CA THR A 31 -11.34 12.61 5.04
C THR A 31 -11.91 12.53 6.45
N GLU A 32 -11.10 12.77 7.48
CA GLU A 32 -11.53 12.72 8.88
C GLU A 32 -12.58 13.80 9.17
N THR A 33 -12.32 15.03 8.73
CA THR A 33 -13.27 16.15 8.85
C THR A 33 -14.57 15.87 8.10
N LEU A 34 -14.50 15.31 6.88
CA LEU A 34 -15.71 14.93 6.12
C LEU A 34 -16.53 13.87 6.85
N LEU A 35 -15.89 12.83 7.42
CA LEU A 35 -16.59 11.82 8.21
C LEU A 35 -17.27 12.43 9.44
N ARG A 36 -16.62 13.38 10.12
CA ARG A 36 -17.19 14.09 11.27
C ARG A 36 -18.38 14.98 10.86
N ILE A 37 -18.27 15.70 9.74
CA ILE A 37 -19.39 16.51 9.21
C ILE A 37 -20.61 15.62 8.93
N ILE A 38 -20.42 14.46 8.27
CA ILE A 38 -21.53 13.56 7.94
C ILE A 38 -22.24 13.07 9.21
N GLN A 39 -21.52 12.83 10.31
CA GLN A 39 -22.11 12.42 11.58
C GLN A 39 -23.04 13.52 12.16
N SER A 40 -22.74 14.80 11.93
CA SER A 40 -23.53 15.93 12.43
C SER A 40 -24.76 16.25 11.58
N ILE A 41 -24.91 15.66 10.37
CA ILE A 41 -26.05 15.93 9.49
C ILE A 41 -27.34 15.31 10.06
N PRO A 42 -28.37 16.13 10.43
CA PRO A 42 -29.62 15.60 10.96
C PRO A 42 -30.57 15.16 9.83
N SER A 43 -30.15 14.11 9.07
CA SER A 43 -30.93 13.61 7.93
C SER A 43 -31.09 12.10 7.99
N PRO A 44 -32.28 11.55 7.77
CA PRO A 44 -32.48 10.11 7.63
C PRO A 44 -31.63 9.48 6.51
N LYS A 45 -31.27 10.24 5.48
CA LYS A 45 -30.39 9.77 4.40
C LYS A 45 -28.95 9.56 4.87
N ALA A 46 -28.51 10.21 5.92
CA ALA A 46 -27.18 10.02 6.51
C ALA A 46 -27.14 8.81 7.47
N GLU A 47 -28.28 8.32 7.93
CA GLU A 47 -28.37 7.27 8.94
C GLU A 47 -27.65 5.96 8.54
N PRO A 48 -27.79 5.41 7.34
CA PRO A 48 -27.07 4.20 6.94
C PRO A 48 -25.55 4.38 7.01
N PHE A 49 -25.05 5.58 6.71
CA PHE A 49 -23.63 5.90 6.79
C PHE A 49 -23.15 6.01 8.24
N LYS A 50 -23.95 6.62 9.12
CA LYS A 50 -23.64 6.70 10.57
C LYS A 50 -23.57 5.31 11.20
N GLN A 51 -24.51 4.42 10.85
CA GLN A 51 -24.49 3.03 11.29
C GLN A 51 -23.27 2.27 10.79
N TRP A 52 -22.89 2.50 9.53
CA TRP A 52 -21.66 1.92 8.98
C TRP A 52 -20.42 2.42 9.74
N LEU A 53 -20.31 3.71 10.05
CA LEU A 53 -19.21 4.27 10.86
C LEU A 53 -19.15 3.66 12.26
N ALA A 54 -20.30 3.52 12.92
CA ALA A 54 -20.40 2.90 14.24
C ALA A 54 -19.91 1.43 14.19
N LYS A 55 -20.32 0.69 13.16
CA LYS A 55 -19.86 -0.68 12.93
C LYS A 55 -18.34 -0.75 12.72
N VAL A 56 -17.77 0.10 11.87
CA VAL A 56 -16.33 0.15 11.62
C VAL A 56 -15.55 0.49 12.89
N GLY A 57 -16.06 1.44 13.68
CA GLY A 57 -15.48 1.80 14.98
C GLY A 57 -15.49 0.62 15.96
N TYR A 58 -16.60 -0.10 16.04
CA TYR A 58 -16.73 -1.27 16.90
C TYR A 58 -15.79 -2.40 16.45
N GLU A 59 -15.73 -2.72 15.15
CA GLU A 59 -14.81 -3.70 14.60
C GLU A 59 -13.35 -3.34 14.94
N ARG A 60 -13.01 -2.06 14.85
CA ARG A 60 -11.66 -1.60 15.22
C ARG A 60 -11.35 -1.78 16.72
N MET A 61 -12.32 -1.57 17.59
CA MET A 61 -12.17 -1.82 19.04
C MET A 61 -11.95 -3.31 19.31
N GLN A 62 -12.67 -4.19 18.62
CA GLN A 62 -12.48 -5.63 18.73
C GLN A 62 -11.08 -6.06 18.26
N GLU A 63 -10.58 -5.51 17.17
CA GLU A 63 -9.22 -5.79 16.68
C GLU A 63 -8.11 -5.33 17.63
N ILE A 64 -8.34 -4.28 18.41
CA ILE A 64 -7.40 -3.84 19.45
C ILE A 64 -7.36 -4.87 20.59
N ALA A 65 -8.50 -5.45 20.92
CA ALA A 65 -8.60 -6.48 21.96
C ALA A 65 -8.09 -7.85 21.47
N ASP A 66 -8.32 -8.16 20.20
CA ASP A 66 -7.92 -9.40 19.53
C ASP A 66 -7.30 -9.11 18.16
N PRO A 67 -5.98 -8.93 18.08
CA PRO A 67 -5.28 -8.58 16.84
C PRO A 67 -5.41 -9.61 15.70
N GLU A 68 -5.76 -10.87 15.97
CA GLU A 68 -5.95 -11.90 14.94
C GLU A 68 -7.09 -11.52 13.99
N GLN A 69 -8.13 -10.86 14.49
CA GLN A 69 -9.26 -10.41 13.66
C GLN A 69 -8.84 -9.47 12.53
N SER A 70 -7.79 -8.68 12.72
CA SER A 70 -7.26 -7.83 11.65
C SER A 70 -6.60 -8.64 10.52
N LEU A 71 -5.96 -9.76 10.86
CA LEU A 71 -5.37 -10.68 9.88
C LEU A 71 -6.46 -11.44 9.12
N ASP A 72 -7.48 -11.91 9.80
CA ASP A 72 -8.62 -12.60 9.18
C ASP A 72 -9.37 -11.66 8.24
N ARG A 73 -9.62 -10.43 8.63
CA ARG A 73 -10.21 -9.42 7.76
C ARG A 73 -9.35 -9.12 6.53
N ALA A 74 -8.03 -9.05 6.67
CA ALA A 74 -7.13 -8.87 5.54
C ALA A 74 -7.24 -10.07 4.58
N ARG A 75 -7.26 -11.30 5.10
CA ARG A 75 -7.45 -12.53 4.34
C ARG A 75 -8.76 -12.52 3.57
N GLU A 76 -9.87 -12.24 4.25
CA GLU A 76 -11.19 -12.15 3.63
C GLU A 76 -11.24 -11.12 2.50
N ASN A 77 -10.63 -9.94 2.70
CA ASN A 77 -10.60 -8.90 1.68
C ASN A 77 -9.86 -9.37 0.43
N TRP A 78 -8.73 -10.06 0.56
CA TRP A 78 -8.03 -10.62 -0.58
C TRP A 78 -8.79 -11.76 -1.25
N GLN A 79 -9.51 -12.61 -0.48
CA GLN A 79 -10.40 -13.64 -1.03
C GLN A 79 -11.53 -13.00 -1.83
N LYS A 80 -12.19 -11.97 -1.32
CA LYS A 80 -13.23 -11.20 -2.04
C LYS A 80 -12.71 -10.55 -3.33
N LEU A 81 -11.41 -10.23 -3.37
CA LEU A 81 -10.72 -9.75 -4.57
C LEU A 81 -10.26 -10.88 -5.51
N GLY A 82 -10.64 -12.13 -5.24
CA GLY A 82 -10.34 -13.29 -6.09
C GLY A 82 -8.90 -13.81 -5.97
N ARG A 83 -8.19 -13.51 -4.88
CA ARG A 83 -6.85 -14.06 -4.64
C ARG A 83 -6.94 -15.51 -4.20
N SER A 84 -6.03 -16.34 -4.72
CA SER A 84 -5.90 -17.73 -4.27
C SER A 84 -5.37 -17.79 -2.83
N GLU A 85 -5.74 -18.83 -2.09
CA GLU A 85 -5.22 -19.04 -0.74
C GLU A 85 -3.68 -19.09 -0.71
N LYS A 86 -3.07 -19.70 -1.70
CA LYS A 86 -1.61 -19.78 -1.85
C LYS A 86 -0.98 -18.39 -1.99
N TRP A 87 -1.58 -17.51 -2.79
CA TRP A 87 -1.13 -16.13 -2.93
C TRP A 87 -1.27 -15.36 -1.61
N ILE A 88 -2.40 -15.53 -0.92
CA ILE A 88 -2.67 -14.88 0.38
C ILE A 88 -1.63 -15.30 1.40
N GLN A 89 -1.34 -16.58 1.52
CA GLN A 89 -0.31 -17.11 2.41
C GLN A 89 1.06 -16.50 2.11
N GLN A 90 1.46 -16.44 0.85
CA GLN A 90 2.71 -15.84 0.43
C GLN A 90 2.76 -14.33 0.75
N ARG A 91 1.65 -13.63 0.56
CA ARG A 91 1.54 -12.19 0.89
C ARG A 91 1.68 -11.92 2.39
N MET A 92 1.05 -12.74 3.22
CA MET A 92 1.13 -12.65 4.69
C MET A 92 2.54 -12.97 5.19
N SER A 93 3.15 -14.05 4.71
CA SER A 93 4.54 -14.42 5.05
C SER A 93 5.54 -13.34 4.63
N GLY A 94 5.35 -12.74 3.46
CA GLY A 94 6.16 -11.61 3.01
C GLY A 94 6.01 -10.38 3.92
N GLN A 95 4.82 -10.16 4.50
CA GLN A 95 4.61 -9.07 5.46
C GLN A 95 5.39 -9.31 6.75
N GLU A 96 5.43 -10.54 7.25
CA GLU A 96 6.22 -10.90 8.43
C GLU A 96 7.72 -10.68 8.18
N THR A 97 8.23 -11.15 7.04
CA THR A 97 9.64 -10.95 6.63
C THR A 97 9.99 -9.46 6.61
N ARG A 98 9.12 -8.63 6.06
CA ARG A 98 9.29 -7.18 6.04
C ARG A 98 9.27 -6.57 7.44
N ASN A 99 8.34 -6.98 8.29
CA ASN A 99 8.25 -6.46 9.66
C ASN A 99 9.52 -6.75 10.45
N LYS A 100 10.11 -7.93 10.30
CA LYS A 100 11.40 -8.29 10.91
C LYS A 100 12.54 -7.41 10.40
N LEU A 101 12.60 -7.14 9.11
CA LEU A 101 13.61 -6.24 8.53
C LEU A 101 13.46 -4.80 9.01
N THR A 102 12.25 -4.25 8.96
CA THR A 102 12.00 -2.87 9.42
C THR A 102 12.18 -2.73 10.93
N GLY A 103 11.85 -3.77 11.70
CA GLY A 103 12.15 -3.85 13.13
C GLY A 103 13.65 -3.79 13.42
N TYR A 104 14.46 -4.54 12.66
CA TYR A 104 15.91 -4.46 12.76
C TYR A 104 16.42 -3.03 12.46
N TRP A 105 15.96 -2.42 11.38
CA TRP A 105 16.34 -1.05 11.02
C TRP A 105 16.03 -0.06 12.16
N LYS A 106 14.81 -0.13 12.70
CA LYS A 106 14.37 0.74 13.80
C LYS A 106 15.26 0.60 15.03
N GLN A 107 15.64 -0.63 15.39
CA GLN A 107 16.53 -0.91 16.53
C GLN A 107 17.98 -0.49 16.27
N ASN A 108 18.38 -0.29 15.02
CA ASN A 108 19.74 0.03 14.61
C ASN A 108 19.89 1.41 13.98
N GLY A 109 19.08 2.38 14.41
CA GLY A 109 19.28 3.80 14.12
C GLY A 109 18.72 4.27 12.77
N VAL A 110 17.66 3.63 12.27
CA VAL A 110 16.80 4.14 11.19
C VAL A 110 15.51 4.64 11.82
N GLU A 111 15.25 5.94 11.78
CA GLU A 111 14.18 6.55 12.56
C GLU A 111 13.09 7.19 11.69
N LYS A 112 13.48 7.82 10.60
CA LYS A 112 12.59 8.63 9.76
C LYS A 112 11.87 7.79 8.70
N SER A 113 10.63 8.13 8.42
CA SER A 113 9.79 7.43 7.43
C SER A 113 10.41 7.43 6.02
N ASP A 114 11.06 8.52 5.61
CA ASP A 114 11.75 8.65 4.33
C ASP A 114 12.99 7.75 4.24
N GLU A 115 13.69 7.51 5.36
CA GLU A 115 14.82 6.57 5.44
C GLU A 115 14.36 5.11 5.19
N PHE A 116 13.23 4.71 5.80
CA PHE A 116 12.63 3.39 5.54
C PHE A 116 12.20 3.25 4.07
N ALA A 117 11.60 4.30 3.51
CA ALA A 117 11.20 4.32 2.11
C ALA A 117 12.43 4.23 1.17
N PHE A 118 13.49 4.96 1.48
CA PHE A 118 14.75 4.94 0.74
C PHE A 118 15.39 3.54 0.75
N LEU A 119 15.55 2.93 1.93
CA LEU A 119 16.13 1.58 2.05
C LEU A 119 15.28 0.54 1.33
N THR A 120 13.97 0.65 1.45
CA THR A 120 13.03 -0.23 0.72
C THR A 120 13.21 -0.11 -0.79
N ASN A 121 13.35 1.13 -1.29
CA ASN A 121 13.54 1.37 -2.72
C ASN A 121 14.87 0.82 -3.23
N ILE A 122 15.95 0.91 -2.46
CA ILE A 122 17.26 0.31 -2.79
C ILE A 122 17.13 -1.21 -2.97
N ILE A 123 16.53 -1.89 -2.01
CA ILE A 123 16.34 -3.35 -2.09
C ILE A 123 15.49 -3.69 -3.32
N HIS A 124 14.40 -2.96 -3.50
CA HIS A 124 13.46 -3.20 -4.59
C HIS A 124 14.12 -2.98 -5.96
N GLU A 125 14.82 -1.87 -6.13
CA GLU A 125 15.52 -1.53 -7.38
C GLU A 125 16.63 -2.53 -7.70
N GLU A 126 17.37 -3.00 -6.69
CA GLU A 126 18.44 -3.96 -6.92
C GLU A 126 17.92 -5.29 -7.46
N TRP A 127 16.82 -5.85 -6.89
CA TRP A 127 16.34 -7.14 -7.35
C TRP A 127 15.47 -7.04 -8.61
N THR A 128 14.75 -5.91 -8.82
CA THR A 128 13.85 -5.74 -9.97
C THR A 128 14.52 -5.07 -11.17
N GLY A 129 15.46 -4.15 -10.95
CA GLY A 129 15.93 -3.16 -11.91
C GLY A 129 15.00 -1.96 -12.04
N LEU A 130 13.95 -1.85 -11.23
CA LEU A 130 12.95 -0.78 -11.24
C LEU A 130 12.82 -0.15 -9.85
N THR A 131 12.70 1.17 -9.78
CA THR A 131 12.23 1.80 -8.54
C THR A 131 10.80 1.36 -8.22
N VAL A 132 10.38 1.45 -6.97
CA VAL A 132 8.98 1.14 -6.56
C VAL A 132 7.98 1.94 -7.40
N LYS A 133 8.28 3.20 -7.70
CA LYS A 133 7.44 4.05 -8.55
C LYS A 133 7.33 3.49 -9.97
N ARG A 134 8.46 3.22 -10.62
CA ARG A 134 8.47 2.66 -11.99
C ARG A 134 7.79 1.29 -12.07
N HIS A 135 7.90 0.47 -11.03
CA HIS A 135 7.19 -0.80 -10.99
C HIS A 135 5.67 -0.61 -10.84
N LYS A 136 5.23 0.37 -10.04
CA LYS A 136 3.82 0.77 -10.02
C LYS A 136 3.34 1.25 -11.39
N ASP A 137 4.11 2.10 -12.06
CA ASP A 137 3.78 2.61 -13.39
C ASP A 137 3.68 1.46 -14.41
N LEU A 138 4.61 0.49 -14.39
CA LEU A 138 4.55 -0.71 -15.22
C LEU A 138 3.25 -1.50 -15.02
N LYS A 139 2.75 -1.59 -13.79
CA LYS A 139 1.49 -2.27 -13.45
C LYS A 139 0.25 -1.38 -13.57
N GLY A 140 0.38 -0.14 -14.04
CA GLY A 140 -0.75 0.80 -14.18
C GLY A 140 -1.35 1.25 -12.85
N LEU A 141 -0.57 1.19 -11.75
CA LEU A 141 -1.02 1.54 -10.40
C LEU A 141 -0.79 3.03 -10.13
N LYS A 142 -1.72 3.65 -9.40
CA LYS A 142 -1.60 5.05 -8.92
C LYS A 142 -1.25 5.07 -7.43
N ALA A 143 -2.26 4.98 -6.58
CA ALA A 143 -2.11 5.02 -5.11
C ALA A 143 -2.07 3.62 -4.45
N GLN A 144 -2.42 2.57 -5.19
CA GLN A 144 -2.54 1.22 -4.66
C GLN A 144 -1.22 0.69 -4.11
N ASN A 145 -1.30 -0.27 -3.18
CA ASN A 145 -0.13 -0.95 -2.68
C ASN A 145 0.43 -1.90 -3.75
N LEU A 146 1.69 -1.69 -4.15
CA LEU A 146 2.34 -2.49 -5.19
C LEU A 146 2.27 -4.00 -4.91
N ARG A 147 2.47 -4.42 -3.66
CA ARG A 147 2.51 -5.85 -3.30
C ARG A 147 1.17 -6.56 -3.47
N ASP A 148 0.06 -5.83 -3.37
CA ASP A 148 -1.27 -6.39 -3.57
C ASP A 148 -1.57 -6.65 -5.07
N HIS A 149 -0.68 -6.17 -5.95
CA HIS A 149 -0.73 -6.35 -7.40
C HIS A 149 0.47 -7.12 -7.97
N MET A 150 1.30 -7.70 -7.11
CA MET A 150 2.39 -8.59 -7.50
C MET A 150 1.88 -10.02 -7.73
N SER A 151 2.50 -10.73 -8.69
CA SER A 151 2.34 -12.16 -8.84
C SER A 151 2.94 -12.91 -7.63
N GLU A 152 2.62 -14.20 -7.49
CA GLU A 152 3.24 -15.05 -6.45
C GLU A 152 4.77 -15.03 -6.55
N ALA A 153 5.31 -15.16 -7.77
CA ALA A 153 6.75 -15.12 -7.99
C ALA A 153 7.38 -13.79 -7.57
N GLU A 154 6.77 -12.66 -7.93
CA GLU A 154 7.24 -11.34 -7.50
C GLU A 154 7.24 -11.19 -5.99
N LEU A 155 6.22 -11.74 -5.29
CA LEU A 155 6.15 -11.74 -3.82
C LEU A 155 7.28 -12.57 -3.20
N ILE A 156 7.58 -13.76 -3.77
CA ILE A 156 8.66 -14.64 -3.30
C ILE A 156 10.02 -13.96 -3.45
N PHE A 157 10.32 -13.37 -4.62
CA PHE A 157 11.59 -12.66 -4.82
C PHE A 157 11.72 -11.41 -3.96
N THR A 158 10.60 -10.70 -3.72
CA THR A 158 10.58 -9.58 -2.76
C THR A 158 10.94 -10.05 -1.35
N ALA A 159 10.33 -11.14 -0.90
CA ALA A 159 10.60 -11.72 0.43
C ALA A 159 12.05 -12.24 0.53
N LEU A 160 12.59 -12.86 -0.52
CA LEU A 160 13.97 -13.31 -0.57
C LEU A 160 14.96 -12.13 -0.45
N ALA A 161 14.71 -11.03 -1.18
CA ALA A 161 15.54 -9.84 -1.11
C ALA A 161 15.53 -9.22 0.31
N GLU A 162 14.35 -9.13 0.93
CA GLU A 162 14.19 -8.59 2.29
C GLU A 162 14.80 -9.49 3.37
N LEU A 163 14.61 -10.82 3.25
CA LEU A 163 15.22 -11.80 4.15
C LEU A 163 16.74 -11.75 4.06
N SER A 164 17.29 -11.81 2.84
CA SER A 164 18.74 -11.76 2.62
C SER A 164 19.35 -10.47 3.13
N THR A 165 18.68 -9.33 2.90
CA THR A 165 19.09 -8.04 3.42
C THR A 165 19.17 -8.05 4.94
N ARG A 166 18.12 -8.57 5.62
CA ARG A 166 18.09 -8.65 7.07
C ARG A 166 19.22 -9.51 7.63
N GLN A 167 19.41 -10.71 7.09
CA GLN A 167 20.45 -11.62 7.56
C GLN A 167 21.86 -11.03 7.38
N ILE A 168 22.11 -10.36 6.24
CA ILE A 168 23.38 -9.67 6.00
C ILE A 168 23.56 -8.52 7.00
N ALA A 169 22.53 -7.69 7.19
CA ALA A 169 22.57 -6.56 8.11
C ALA A 169 22.82 -7.02 9.57
N GLU A 170 22.17 -8.11 10.01
CA GLU A 170 22.38 -8.73 11.33
C GLU A 170 23.80 -9.25 11.50
N THR A 171 24.32 -9.97 10.50
CA THR A 171 25.68 -10.54 10.52
C THR A 171 26.75 -9.44 10.54
N GLU A 172 26.55 -8.39 9.71
CA GLU A 172 27.49 -7.27 9.62
C GLU A 172 27.28 -6.22 10.72
N LYS A 173 26.25 -6.40 11.58
CA LYS A 173 25.86 -5.48 12.63
C LYS A 173 25.63 -4.06 12.08
N ALA A 174 24.97 -3.96 10.94
CA ALA A 174 24.76 -2.73 10.18
C ALA A 174 23.93 -1.72 10.99
N LYS A 175 24.45 -0.49 11.12
CA LYS A 175 23.79 0.62 11.84
C LYS A 175 23.53 1.81 10.93
N GLY A 176 22.42 2.50 11.18
CA GLY A 176 22.00 3.68 10.41
C GLY A 176 21.70 3.37 8.95
N VAL A 177 21.34 4.41 8.20
CA VAL A 177 20.89 4.31 6.81
C VAL A 177 22.00 3.79 5.89
N ARG A 178 23.22 4.30 6.03
CA ARG A 178 24.32 4.00 5.09
C ARG A 178 24.70 2.53 5.07
N GLN A 179 24.88 1.90 6.24
CA GLN A 179 25.28 0.50 6.32
C GLN A 179 24.14 -0.41 5.90
N ASN A 180 22.90 -0.10 6.31
CA ASN A 180 21.72 -0.84 5.88
C ASN A 180 21.45 -0.71 4.38
N ALA A 181 21.80 0.41 3.73
CA ALA A 181 21.75 0.53 2.28
C ALA A 181 22.74 -0.42 1.57
N VAL A 182 23.95 -0.59 2.13
CA VAL A 182 24.92 -1.57 1.62
C VAL A 182 24.39 -2.99 1.76
N ALA A 183 23.86 -3.36 2.94
CA ALA A 183 23.22 -4.66 3.15
C ALA A 183 22.04 -4.87 2.20
N GLY A 184 21.23 -3.81 1.96
CA GLY A 184 20.12 -3.83 1.02
C GLY A 184 20.53 -4.14 -0.41
N LYS A 185 21.61 -3.54 -0.90
CA LYS A 185 22.17 -3.86 -2.21
C LYS A 185 22.65 -5.32 -2.30
N LYS A 186 23.36 -5.80 -1.27
CA LYS A 186 23.82 -7.20 -1.22
C LYS A 186 22.65 -8.19 -1.22
N GLY A 187 21.64 -7.95 -0.37
CA GLY A 187 20.46 -8.80 -0.28
C GLY A 187 19.60 -8.77 -1.54
N GLY A 188 19.39 -7.58 -2.10
CA GLY A 188 18.70 -7.40 -3.39
C GLY A 188 19.41 -8.11 -4.52
N LYS A 189 20.76 -8.07 -4.55
CA LYS A 189 21.56 -8.78 -5.56
C LYS A 189 21.35 -10.29 -5.51
N ILE A 190 21.26 -10.90 -4.34
CA ILE A 190 20.97 -12.35 -4.20
C ILE A 190 19.65 -12.69 -4.89
N ALA A 191 18.60 -11.93 -4.61
CA ALA A 191 17.30 -12.15 -5.23
C ALA A 191 17.32 -11.89 -6.76
N LYS A 192 18.09 -10.89 -7.21
CA LYS A 192 18.30 -10.60 -8.63
C LYS A 192 18.96 -11.77 -9.35
N ASP A 193 20.04 -12.28 -8.81
CA ASP A 193 20.80 -13.38 -9.42
C ASP A 193 19.90 -14.63 -9.51
N ALA A 194 19.16 -14.96 -8.45
CA ALA A 194 18.20 -16.05 -8.44
C ALA A 194 17.06 -15.85 -9.46
N ARG A 195 16.49 -14.62 -9.54
CA ARG A 195 15.47 -14.27 -10.54
C ARG A 195 15.98 -14.46 -11.97
N LEU A 196 17.15 -13.93 -12.28
CA LEU A 196 17.73 -14.03 -13.62
C LEU A 196 18.03 -15.49 -14.01
N ALA A 197 18.50 -16.30 -13.06
CA ALA A 197 18.70 -17.73 -13.28
C ALA A 197 17.38 -18.45 -13.59
N LEU A 198 16.31 -18.13 -12.88
CA LEU A 198 14.97 -18.67 -13.13
C LEU A 198 14.45 -18.24 -14.51
N GLU A 199 14.50 -16.94 -14.83
CA GLU A 199 14.06 -16.40 -16.13
C GLU A 199 14.82 -17.04 -17.30
N GLN A 200 16.13 -17.30 -17.13
CA GLN A 200 16.94 -17.97 -18.14
C GLN A 200 16.48 -19.42 -18.36
N LYS A 201 16.13 -20.16 -17.31
CA LYS A 201 15.68 -21.55 -17.38
C LYS A 201 14.26 -21.69 -17.93
N THR A 202 13.35 -20.83 -17.49
CA THR A 202 11.92 -20.91 -17.84
C THR A 202 11.57 -20.15 -19.12
N LYS A 203 12.43 -19.24 -19.57
CA LYS A 203 12.17 -18.27 -20.65
C LYS A 203 11.00 -17.34 -20.36
N GLN A 204 10.55 -17.26 -19.10
CA GLN A 204 9.45 -16.38 -18.66
C GLN A 204 10.02 -15.29 -17.76
N LYS A 205 9.47 -14.08 -17.90
CA LYS A 205 9.80 -12.96 -17.04
C LYS A 205 9.05 -13.07 -15.71
N VAL A 206 9.75 -12.81 -14.61
CA VAL A 206 9.13 -12.73 -13.28
C VAL A 206 8.40 -11.40 -13.11
N ILE A 207 9.02 -10.31 -13.56
CA ILE A 207 8.43 -8.97 -13.46
C ILE A 207 7.57 -8.72 -14.69
N THR A 208 6.27 -8.57 -14.48
CA THR A 208 5.28 -8.42 -15.55
C THR A 208 4.39 -7.18 -15.33
N PRO A 209 3.74 -6.64 -16.37
CA PRO A 209 2.75 -5.58 -16.24
C PRO A 209 1.42 -6.07 -15.66
N GLU A 210 1.24 -7.38 -15.47
CA GLU A 210 0.02 -7.94 -14.90
C GLU A 210 -0.27 -7.32 -13.52
N ASN A 211 -1.53 -7.00 -13.32
CA ASN A 211 -2.02 -6.43 -12.07
C ASN A 211 -3.36 -7.09 -11.71
N PHE A 212 -3.87 -6.71 -10.55
CA PHE A 212 -5.15 -7.20 -10.06
C PHE A 212 -6.14 -6.03 -9.85
N LEU A 213 -6.07 -5.03 -10.68
CA LEU A 213 -7.09 -3.98 -10.69
C LEU A 213 -8.42 -4.55 -11.18
N PRO A 214 -9.56 -4.04 -10.68
CA PRO A 214 -10.84 -4.34 -11.28
C PRO A 214 -10.79 -3.97 -12.77
N PRO A 215 -11.46 -4.74 -13.67
CA PRO A 215 -11.53 -4.38 -15.07
C PRO A 215 -12.04 -2.93 -15.19
N SER A 216 -11.36 -2.12 -15.99
CA SER A 216 -11.78 -0.75 -16.23
C SER A 216 -13.19 -0.76 -16.77
N LYS A 217 -14.13 -0.11 -16.08
CA LYS A 217 -15.44 0.15 -16.66
C LYS A 217 -15.18 0.99 -17.91
N GLU A 218 -15.29 0.39 -19.08
CA GLU A 218 -15.35 1.16 -20.33
C GLU A 218 -16.40 2.25 -20.14
N LYS A 219 -15.97 3.50 -20.24
CA LYS A 219 -16.90 4.61 -20.31
C LYS A 219 -17.71 4.35 -21.59
N LYS A 220 -18.94 3.82 -21.46
CA LYS A 220 -19.90 3.86 -22.56
C LYS A 220 -19.97 5.32 -22.99
N ARG A 221 -19.36 5.67 -24.12
CA ARG A 221 -19.64 6.91 -24.80
C ARG A 221 -21.13 6.88 -25.08
N ILE A 222 -21.87 7.73 -24.39
CA ILE A 222 -23.25 8.03 -24.78
C ILE A 222 -23.09 8.83 -26.08
N ASP A 223 -23.26 8.14 -27.19
CA ASP A 223 -23.45 8.82 -28.49
C ASP A 223 -24.69 9.67 -28.38
N LYS A 224 -24.49 10.96 -28.15
CA LYS A 224 -25.52 11.97 -28.29
C LYS A 224 -25.68 12.26 -29.79
N ASN A 225 -26.32 11.35 -30.49
CA ASN A 225 -26.89 11.59 -31.81
C ASN A 225 -28.08 10.63 -32.00
N GLN A 226 -29.21 11.04 -31.50
CA GLN A 226 -30.54 10.83 -32.08
C GLN A 226 -31.49 11.92 -31.56
#